data_fa78f856984a5126b22ad6ca9356b674
#
_entry.id   fa78f856984a5126b22ad6ca9356b674
#
_cell.length_a   1.000
_cell.length_b   1.000
_cell.length_c   1.000
_cell.angle_alpha   90.00
_cell.angle_beta   90.00
_cell.angle_gamma   90.00
#
_symmetry.space_group_name_H-M   'P 1'
#
loop_
_entity.id
_entity.type
_entity.pdbx_description
1 polymer ?
#
loop_
_entity_poly.entity_id
_entity_poly.type
_entity_poly.pdbx_seq_one_letter_code
_entity_poly.pdbx_strand_id
1 'polypeptide(L)'
;METKIFAHRGARWCRPENTLASFQQALREKADGIELDVHLSKDNELIVIHDETVNRTTNAKGFVHDLTLSQLKTLDAGCNFKLQASSPLLTFIQRFRSLLIKKIYTHEKIPTLGEVLDFLEANNFTGCLNIEVKTDHIHYPDIETILSEEMVQRELSFTYLYSSFNFRSVELLHELEPTVDLAYLTYNNQNEIERGLEADFITALHPKKSYALSKHFESSRKPLRVWTVNAERDIKKLLTKNVAAIITDYPEKARRIRKQCQK
;
A
#
# COMPACT_ATOMS: atom_id res chain seq x y z
N MET A 1 16.52 -7.40 13.99
CA MET A 1 15.05 -7.10 13.91
C MET A 1 14.46 -7.95 12.79
N GLU A 2 13.29 -8.52 12.95
CA GLU A 2 12.65 -9.34 11.90
C GLU A 2 12.08 -8.45 10.80
N THR A 3 12.38 -8.76 9.53
CA THR A 3 11.82 -8.04 8.37
C THR A 3 10.30 -8.22 8.33
N LYS A 4 9.54 -7.14 8.38
CA LYS A 4 8.08 -7.15 8.30
C LYS A 4 7.60 -7.40 6.86
N ILE A 5 6.41 -7.97 6.71
CA ILE A 5 5.77 -8.20 5.42
C ILE A 5 4.50 -7.36 5.33
N PHE A 6 4.50 -6.38 4.44
CA PHE A 6 3.37 -5.49 4.18
C PHE A 6 2.63 -5.92 2.93
N ALA A 7 1.32 -6.01 3.02
CA ALA A 7 0.43 -6.33 1.91
C ALA A 7 0.17 -5.06 1.07
N HIS A 8 0.74 -5.02 -0.14
CA HIS A 8 0.65 -3.90 -1.09
C HIS A 8 -0.76 -3.75 -1.63
N ARG A 9 -1.47 -2.69 -1.23
CA ARG A 9 -2.90 -2.46 -1.52
C ARG A 9 -3.78 -3.64 -1.07
N GLY A 10 -3.41 -4.24 0.05
CA GLY A 10 -3.92 -5.53 0.49
C GLY A 10 -3.30 -6.73 -0.23
N ALA A 11 -3.94 -7.91 -0.19
CA ALA A 11 -3.48 -9.12 -0.88
C ALA A 11 -3.91 -9.09 -2.37
N ARG A 12 -3.39 -8.12 -3.13
CA ARG A 12 -3.84 -7.83 -4.50
C ARG A 12 -3.56 -8.92 -5.54
N TRP A 13 -2.77 -9.93 -5.19
CA TRP A 13 -2.54 -11.06 -6.08
C TRP A 13 -3.82 -11.86 -6.34
N CYS A 14 -4.76 -11.88 -5.39
CA CYS A 14 -5.97 -12.72 -5.46
C CYS A 14 -7.27 -11.96 -5.12
N ARG A 15 -7.19 -10.67 -4.84
CA ARG A 15 -8.32 -9.77 -4.55
C ARG A 15 -8.15 -8.45 -5.30
N PRO A 16 -9.23 -7.74 -5.65
CA PRO A 16 -9.12 -6.40 -6.21
C PRO A 16 -8.36 -5.49 -5.25
N GLU A 17 -7.32 -4.79 -5.76
CA GLU A 17 -6.48 -3.90 -4.97
C GLU A 17 -7.28 -2.78 -4.32
N ASN A 18 -6.83 -2.30 -3.14
CA ASN A 18 -7.44 -1.19 -2.42
C ASN A 18 -8.96 -1.39 -2.14
N THR A 19 -9.38 -2.62 -1.87
CA THR A 19 -10.76 -2.95 -1.47
C THR A 19 -10.78 -3.64 -0.11
N LEU A 20 -11.91 -3.61 0.58
CA LEU A 20 -12.07 -4.33 1.84
C LEU A 20 -11.82 -5.84 1.68
N ALA A 21 -12.15 -6.40 0.50
CA ALA A 21 -11.85 -7.80 0.20
C ALA A 21 -10.33 -8.09 0.16
N SER A 22 -9.51 -7.16 -0.35
CA SER A 22 -8.05 -7.32 -0.37
C SER A 22 -7.44 -7.19 1.02
N PHE A 23 -7.97 -6.28 1.84
CA PHE A 23 -7.54 -6.09 3.23
C PHE A 23 -7.95 -7.29 4.09
N GLN A 24 -9.18 -7.79 3.96
CA GLN A 24 -9.61 -9.03 4.62
C GLN A 24 -8.70 -10.21 4.30
N GLN A 25 -8.28 -10.33 3.04
CA GLN A 25 -7.36 -11.40 2.65
C GLN A 25 -5.97 -11.19 3.25
N ALA A 26 -5.47 -9.95 3.31
CA ALA A 26 -4.19 -9.64 3.95
C ALA A 26 -4.20 -10.03 5.45
N LEU A 27 -5.31 -9.77 6.16
CA LEU A 27 -5.51 -10.21 7.54
C LEU A 27 -5.48 -11.74 7.66
N ARG A 28 -6.20 -12.46 6.79
CA ARG A 28 -6.19 -13.93 6.75
C ARG A 28 -4.79 -14.50 6.46
N GLU A 29 -4.02 -13.84 5.62
CA GLU A 29 -2.63 -14.19 5.30
C GLU A 29 -1.66 -13.73 6.41
N LYS A 30 -2.17 -13.08 7.46
CA LYS A 30 -1.41 -12.58 8.62
C LYS A 30 -0.25 -11.68 8.20
N ALA A 31 -0.48 -10.75 7.30
CA ALA A 31 0.48 -9.71 6.97
C ALA A 31 0.82 -8.90 8.24
N ASP A 32 2.10 -8.51 8.38
CA ASP A 32 2.54 -7.69 9.52
C ASP A 32 2.11 -6.23 9.38
N GLY A 33 1.77 -5.82 8.16
CA GLY A 33 1.22 -4.51 7.82
C GLY A 33 0.41 -4.56 6.54
N ILE A 34 -0.36 -3.51 6.33
CA ILE A 34 -1.13 -3.26 5.11
C ILE A 34 -0.68 -1.90 4.56
N GLU A 35 -0.51 -1.83 3.27
CA GLU A 35 -0.27 -0.58 2.57
C GLU A 35 -1.48 -0.27 1.70
N LEU A 36 -1.85 1.00 1.62
CA LEU A 36 -2.93 1.53 0.80
C LEU A 36 -2.60 2.95 0.30
N ASP A 37 -3.34 3.39 -0.72
CA ASP A 37 -3.17 4.68 -1.39
C ASP A 37 -4.41 5.56 -1.16
N VAL A 38 -4.22 6.87 -0.91
CA VAL A 38 -5.32 7.82 -0.72
C VAL A 38 -5.26 9.00 -1.70
N HIS A 39 -6.44 9.36 -2.21
CA HIS A 39 -6.72 10.57 -3.00
C HIS A 39 -7.92 11.30 -2.39
N LEU A 40 -8.21 12.54 -2.81
CA LEU A 40 -9.45 13.23 -2.49
C LEU A 40 -10.48 13.11 -3.63
N SER A 41 -11.73 12.91 -3.25
CA SER A 41 -12.90 13.09 -4.12
C SER A 41 -13.21 14.58 -4.35
N LYS A 42 -14.18 14.85 -5.22
CA LYS A 42 -14.67 16.22 -5.49
C LYS A 42 -15.25 16.91 -4.24
N ASP A 43 -15.80 16.16 -3.32
CA ASP A 43 -16.40 16.60 -2.05
C ASP A 43 -15.47 16.36 -0.84
N ASN A 44 -14.14 16.29 -1.09
CA ASN A 44 -13.06 16.20 -0.11
C ASN A 44 -13.09 14.95 0.79
N GLU A 45 -13.63 13.85 0.32
CA GLU A 45 -13.55 12.57 1.02
C GLU A 45 -12.25 11.83 0.69
N LEU A 46 -11.61 11.19 1.66
CA LEU A 46 -10.41 10.38 1.48
C LEU A 46 -10.77 9.02 0.83
N ILE A 47 -10.42 8.87 -0.42
CA ILE A 47 -10.76 7.71 -1.26
C ILE A 47 -9.56 6.78 -1.39
N VAL A 48 -9.77 5.49 -1.08
CA VAL A 48 -8.70 4.48 -1.15
C VAL A 48 -8.64 3.88 -2.56
N ILE A 49 -7.75 4.42 -3.37
CA ILE A 49 -7.51 4.01 -4.76
C ILE A 49 -6.09 4.43 -5.17
N HIS A 50 -5.43 3.69 -6.07
CA HIS A 50 -4.04 3.99 -6.42
C HIS A 50 -3.88 5.05 -7.51
N ASP A 51 -4.63 4.90 -8.62
CA ASP A 51 -4.47 5.79 -9.77
C ASP A 51 -5.29 7.07 -9.55
N GLU A 52 -4.88 8.16 -10.16
CA GLU A 52 -5.61 9.44 -10.18
C GLU A 52 -6.97 9.30 -10.88
N THR A 53 -7.15 8.22 -11.65
CA THR A 53 -8.38 7.93 -12.39
C THR A 53 -8.99 6.60 -11.98
N VAL A 54 -10.30 6.48 -12.12
CA VAL A 54 -11.04 5.23 -11.86
C VAL A 54 -10.93 4.21 -13.00
N ASN A 55 -10.24 4.55 -14.10
CA ASN A 55 -10.31 3.85 -15.38
C ASN A 55 -9.82 2.39 -15.33
N ARG A 56 -8.73 2.11 -14.60
CA ARG A 56 -8.08 0.81 -14.62
C ARG A 56 -8.80 -0.22 -13.76
N THR A 57 -9.27 0.19 -12.61
CA THR A 57 -9.81 -0.73 -11.59
C THR A 57 -11.32 -0.81 -11.58
N THR A 58 -12.03 0.11 -12.25
CA THR A 58 -13.50 0.16 -12.21
C THR A 58 -14.15 0.03 -13.58
N ASN A 59 -15.49 0.03 -13.59
CA ASN A 59 -16.35 0.02 -14.77
C ASN A 59 -16.64 1.42 -15.34
N ALA A 60 -15.94 2.47 -14.88
CA ALA A 60 -16.11 3.85 -15.31
C ALA A 60 -14.82 4.49 -15.80
N LYS A 61 -14.89 5.76 -16.21
CA LYS A 61 -13.76 6.60 -16.60
C LYS A 61 -13.90 7.98 -15.95
N GLY A 62 -12.76 8.60 -15.64
CA GLY A 62 -12.70 9.96 -15.07
C GLY A 62 -11.66 10.04 -13.96
N PHE A 63 -11.36 11.26 -13.55
CA PHE A 63 -10.48 11.50 -12.40
C PHE A 63 -11.24 11.33 -11.09
N VAL A 64 -10.54 10.89 -10.05
CA VAL A 64 -11.12 10.71 -8.71
C VAL A 64 -11.63 12.04 -8.17
N HIS A 65 -10.85 13.11 -8.31
CA HIS A 65 -11.19 14.46 -7.83
C HIS A 65 -12.36 15.14 -8.59
N ASP A 66 -12.79 14.60 -9.72
CA ASP A 66 -13.98 15.10 -10.45
C ASP A 66 -15.28 14.43 -9.99
N LEU A 67 -15.19 13.34 -9.25
CA LEU A 67 -16.31 12.52 -8.80
C LEU A 67 -16.57 12.71 -7.30
N THR A 68 -17.84 12.86 -6.93
CA THR A 68 -18.27 12.89 -5.53
C THR A 68 -18.19 11.48 -4.93
N LEU A 69 -18.14 11.37 -3.59
CA LEU A 69 -18.21 10.09 -2.88
C LEU A 69 -19.41 9.26 -3.36
N SER A 70 -20.59 9.88 -3.47
CA SER A 70 -21.79 9.18 -3.91
C SER A 70 -21.65 8.57 -5.31
N GLN A 71 -20.98 9.26 -6.24
CA GLN A 71 -20.68 8.74 -7.59
C GLN A 71 -19.66 7.61 -7.52
N LEU A 72 -18.57 7.78 -6.77
CA LEU A 72 -17.54 6.76 -6.59
C LEU A 72 -18.09 5.46 -5.99
N LYS A 73 -19.03 5.56 -5.05
CA LYS A 73 -19.69 4.40 -4.43
C LYS A 73 -20.61 3.62 -5.38
N THR A 74 -21.01 4.19 -6.52
CA THR A 74 -21.75 3.43 -7.55
C THR A 74 -20.85 2.51 -8.37
N LEU A 75 -19.53 2.76 -8.39
CA LEU A 75 -18.58 2.05 -9.23
C LEU A 75 -18.26 0.65 -8.68
N ASP A 76 -17.88 -0.23 -9.61
CA ASP A 76 -17.45 -1.60 -9.32
C ASP A 76 -15.92 -1.70 -9.44
N ALA A 77 -15.22 -1.69 -8.30
CA ALA A 77 -13.76 -1.82 -8.22
C ALA A 77 -13.25 -3.26 -8.44
N GLY A 78 -14.14 -4.21 -8.61
CA GLY A 78 -13.79 -5.63 -8.87
C GLY A 78 -13.93 -6.04 -10.34
N CYS A 79 -14.61 -5.23 -11.17
CA CYS A 79 -15.00 -5.64 -12.52
C CYS A 79 -13.81 -5.93 -13.47
N ASN A 80 -12.69 -5.24 -13.28
CA ASN A 80 -11.46 -5.39 -14.07
C ASN A 80 -10.42 -6.28 -13.40
N PHE A 81 -10.74 -6.86 -12.24
CA PHE A 81 -9.81 -7.71 -11.50
C PHE A 81 -9.39 -8.93 -12.31
N LYS A 82 -8.07 -9.18 -12.34
CA LYS A 82 -7.47 -10.38 -12.94
C LYS A 82 -6.56 -11.03 -11.91
N LEU A 83 -6.82 -12.30 -11.63
CA LEU A 83 -5.96 -13.10 -10.74
C LEU A 83 -4.52 -13.11 -11.28
N GLN A 84 -3.56 -12.73 -10.44
CA GLN A 84 -2.15 -12.76 -10.82
C GLN A 84 -1.61 -14.19 -10.71
N ALA A 85 -1.22 -14.80 -11.83
CA ALA A 85 -0.70 -16.16 -11.87
C ALA A 85 0.73 -16.22 -11.32
N SER A 86 0.96 -17.07 -10.33
CA SER A 86 2.30 -17.33 -9.80
C SER A 86 3.07 -18.42 -10.56
N SER A 87 2.45 -19.15 -11.50
CA SER A 87 3.11 -20.15 -12.37
C SER A 87 2.29 -20.49 -13.62
N PRO A 88 2.94 -20.99 -14.72
CA PRO A 88 2.27 -21.40 -15.97
C PRO A 88 1.25 -22.53 -15.80
N LEU A 89 1.46 -23.45 -14.87
CA LEU A 89 0.56 -24.58 -14.61
C LEU A 89 -0.75 -24.11 -13.96
N LEU A 90 -0.69 -23.06 -13.13
CA LEU A 90 -1.85 -22.39 -12.56
C LEU A 90 -2.64 -21.61 -13.62
N THR A 91 -2.02 -21.20 -14.72
CA THR A 91 -2.66 -20.40 -15.78
C THR A 91 -3.81 -21.16 -16.46
N PHE A 92 -3.72 -22.48 -16.61
CA PHE A 92 -4.78 -23.29 -17.21
C PHE A 92 -5.97 -23.48 -16.25
N ILE A 93 -5.71 -23.79 -15.00
CA ILE A 93 -6.74 -23.88 -13.94
C ILE A 93 -7.37 -22.50 -13.67
N GLN A 94 -6.59 -21.43 -13.81
CA GLN A 94 -7.03 -20.05 -13.63
C GLN A 94 -7.94 -19.56 -14.77
N ARG A 95 -7.80 -20.06 -15.99
CA ARG A 95 -8.72 -19.71 -17.09
C ARG A 95 -10.16 -20.15 -16.79
N PHE A 96 -10.36 -21.31 -16.16
CA PHE A 96 -11.66 -21.74 -15.68
C PHE A 96 -12.07 -21.05 -14.37
N ARG A 97 -11.14 -20.85 -13.44
CA ARG A 97 -11.37 -20.09 -12.20
C ARG A 97 -11.58 -18.60 -12.44
N SER A 98 -10.97 -18.00 -13.47
CA SER A 98 -11.11 -16.56 -13.73
C SER A 98 -12.54 -16.14 -14.05
N LEU A 99 -13.33 -16.99 -14.72
CA LEU A 99 -14.76 -16.76 -14.97
C LEU A 99 -15.59 -16.83 -13.67
N LEU A 100 -15.28 -17.80 -12.80
CA LEU A 100 -15.92 -17.92 -11.48
C LEU A 100 -15.47 -16.81 -10.52
N ILE A 101 -14.18 -16.46 -10.53
CA ILE A 101 -13.59 -15.41 -9.69
C ILE A 101 -14.11 -14.01 -10.13
N LYS A 102 -14.22 -13.76 -11.43
CA LYS A 102 -14.82 -12.53 -11.93
C LYS A 102 -16.26 -12.35 -11.44
N LYS A 103 -17.03 -13.45 -11.33
CA LYS A 103 -18.40 -13.44 -10.80
C LYS A 103 -18.46 -13.26 -9.27
N ILE A 104 -17.38 -13.57 -8.55
CA ILE A 104 -17.31 -13.46 -7.07
C ILE A 104 -16.92 -12.04 -6.63
N TYR A 105 -16.12 -11.31 -7.43
CA TYR A 105 -15.63 -9.97 -7.09
C TYR A 105 -16.23 -8.84 -7.94
N THR A 106 -17.27 -9.11 -8.71
CA THR A 106 -18.15 -8.07 -9.23
C THR A 106 -18.91 -7.47 -8.04
N HIS A 107 -18.95 -6.12 -7.99
CA HIS A 107 -19.59 -5.30 -6.96
C HIS A 107 -18.72 -4.95 -5.73
N GLU A 108 -17.39 -5.14 -5.79
CA GLU A 108 -16.51 -4.52 -4.80
C GLU A 108 -16.59 -2.99 -4.91
N LYS A 109 -16.68 -2.34 -3.76
CA LYS A 109 -16.74 -0.88 -3.70
C LYS A 109 -15.36 -0.28 -3.51
N ILE A 110 -15.18 0.95 -4.02
CA ILE A 110 -14.04 1.79 -3.65
C ILE A 110 -14.31 2.24 -2.20
N PRO A 111 -13.44 1.90 -1.22
CA PRO A 111 -13.67 2.35 0.14
C PRO A 111 -13.18 3.78 0.37
N THR A 112 -13.73 4.45 1.37
CA THR A 112 -13.10 5.61 2.00
C THR A 112 -12.03 5.13 2.98
N LEU A 113 -11.13 6.03 3.41
CA LEU A 113 -10.18 5.72 4.47
C LEU A 113 -10.91 5.36 5.76
N GLY A 114 -11.94 6.13 6.14
CA GLY A 114 -12.75 5.85 7.32
C GLY A 114 -13.35 4.45 7.32
N GLU A 115 -13.92 3.99 6.20
CA GLU A 115 -14.41 2.62 6.08
C GLU A 115 -13.32 1.55 6.25
N VAL A 116 -12.09 1.84 5.79
CA VAL A 116 -10.96 0.92 5.99
C VAL A 116 -10.54 0.89 7.45
N LEU A 117 -10.45 2.05 8.11
CA LEU A 117 -10.11 2.13 9.54
C LEU A 117 -11.13 1.38 10.40
N ASP A 118 -12.43 1.62 10.18
CA ASP A 118 -13.51 0.90 10.87
C ASP A 118 -13.44 -0.61 10.64
N PHE A 119 -13.15 -1.01 9.39
CA PHE A 119 -12.98 -2.42 9.03
C PHE A 119 -11.79 -3.06 9.76
N LEU A 120 -10.63 -2.39 9.84
CA LEU A 120 -9.44 -2.90 10.52
C LEU A 120 -9.66 -3.04 12.03
N GLU A 121 -10.29 -2.04 12.67
CA GLU A 121 -10.68 -2.10 14.07
C GLU A 121 -11.65 -3.27 14.35
N ALA A 122 -12.73 -3.40 13.57
CA ALA A 122 -13.70 -4.47 13.71
C ALA A 122 -13.10 -5.88 13.54
N ASN A 123 -11.96 -6.00 12.85
CA ASN A 123 -11.24 -7.26 12.65
C ASN A 123 -10.03 -7.44 13.58
N ASN A 124 -9.88 -6.59 14.63
CA ASN A 124 -8.79 -6.64 15.61
C ASN A 124 -7.40 -6.64 14.94
N PHE A 125 -7.19 -5.80 13.95
CA PHE A 125 -5.90 -5.63 13.34
C PHE A 125 -4.94 -4.98 14.34
N THR A 126 -3.75 -5.55 14.50
CA THR A 126 -2.69 -5.06 15.43
C THR A 126 -1.38 -4.79 14.71
N GLY A 127 -1.40 -4.80 13.37
CA GLY A 127 -0.21 -4.54 12.55
C GLY A 127 0.08 -3.05 12.37
N CYS A 128 0.72 -2.72 11.24
CA CYS A 128 0.99 -1.34 10.86
C CYS A 128 0.28 -1.00 9.55
N LEU A 129 -0.48 0.10 9.54
CA LEU A 129 -1.11 0.64 8.34
C LEU A 129 -0.17 1.67 7.71
N ASN A 130 0.27 1.44 6.48
CA ASN A 130 1.00 2.40 5.68
C ASN A 130 0.03 3.11 4.72
N ILE A 131 -0.16 4.41 4.92
CA ILE A 131 -1.04 5.25 4.12
C ILE A 131 -0.16 6.06 3.16
N GLU A 132 -0.20 5.72 1.86
CA GLU A 132 0.46 6.50 0.82
C GLU A 132 -0.42 7.67 0.38
N VAL A 133 0.07 8.90 0.56
CA VAL A 133 -0.62 10.11 0.11
C VAL A 133 -0.20 10.44 -1.30
N LYS A 134 -1.16 10.39 -2.24
CA LYS A 134 -0.93 10.50 -3.69
C LYS A 134 -1.01 11.96 -4.15
N THR A 135 0.07 12.71 -3.95
CA THR A 135 0.19 14.13 -4.30
C THR A 135 1.34 14.42 -5.27
N ASP A 136 1.96 13.39 -5.80
CA ASP A 136 3.10 13.49 -6.72
C ASP A 136 2.71 13.89 -8.14
N HIS A 137 1.49 13.61 -8.58
CA HIS A 137 0.98 13.96 -9.91
C HIS A 137 -0.16 14.98 -9.89
N ILE A 138 -1.01 14.94 -8.89
CA ILE A 138 -2.12 15.87 -8.71
C ILE A 138 -1.98 16.56 -7.36
N HIS A 139 -2.08 17.88 -7.37
CA HIS A 139 -2.16 18.64 -6.13
C HIS A 139 -3.60 18.61 -5.62
N TYR A 140 -3.80 18.07 -4.44
CA TYR A 140 -5.07 18.10 -3.70
C TYR A 140 -4.96 19.13 -2.59
N PRO A 141 -5.68 20.26 -2.64
CA PRO A 141 -5.67 21.22 -1.55
C PRO A 141 -6.05 20.53 -0.22
N ASP A 142 -5.26 20.78 0.81
CA ASP A 142 -5.50 20.37 2.20
C ASP A 142 -5.60 18.85 2.47
N ILE A 143 -5.18 17.99 1.53
CA ILE A 143 -5.28 16.52 1.74
C ILE A 143 -4.53 16.06 2.98
N GLU A 144 -3.37 16.66 3.28
CA GLU A 144 -2.57 16.32 4.46
C GLU A 144 -3.31 16.69 5.75
N THR A 145 -3.96 17.86 5.76
CA THR A 145 -4.77 18.32 6.90
C THR A 145 -6.00 17.42 7.10
N ILE A 146 -6.75 17.16 6.03
CA ILE A 146 -7.94 16.28 6.07
C ILE A 146 -7.55 14.88 6.53
N LEU A 147 -6.41 14.35 6.06
CA LEU A 147 -5.90 13.06 6.48
C LEU A 147 -5.53 13.04 7.97
N SER A 148 -4.78 14.04 8.42
CA SER A 148 -4.38 14.15 9.82
C SER A 148 -5.61 14.28 10.74
N GLU A 149 -6.59 15.11 10.39
CA GLU A 149 -7.84 15.25 11.13
C GLU A 149 -8.62 13.94 11.23
N GLU A 150 -8.73 13.17 10.15
CA GLU A 150 -9.37 11.85 10.15
C GLU A 150 -8.66 10.87 11.10
N MET A 151 -7.32 10.89 11.12
CA MET A 151 -6.52 9.94 11.90
C MET A 151 -6.49 10.29 13.39
N VAL A 152 -6.29 11.55 13.76
CA VAL A 152 -6.17 11.97 15.18
C VAL A 152 -7.49 11.91 15.95
N GLN A 153 -8.63 11.92 15.26
CA GLN A 153 -9.95 11.78 15.89
C GLN A 153 -10.26 10.35 16.35
N ARG A 154 -9.40 9.38 15.98
CA ARG A 154 -9.65 7.95 16.21
C ARG A 154 -8.68 7.36 17.24
N GLU A 155 -9.20 6.59 18.18
CA GLU A 155 -8.40 5.74 19.06
C GLU A 155 -8.16 4.39 18.35
N LEU A 156 -7.04 4.27 17.61
CA LEU A 156 -6.74 3.08 16.84
C LEU A 156 -5.97 2.05 17.68
N SER A 157 -6.36 0.77 17.59
CA SER A 157 -5.68 -0.37 18.26
C SER A 157 -4.41 -0.83 17.54
N PHE A 158 -4.08 -0.22 16.40
CA PHE A 158 -2.92 -0.54 15.57
C PHE A 158 -2.08 0.72 15.30
N THR A 159 -0.85 0.52 14.85
CA THR A 159 0.04 1.62 14.46
C THR A 159 -0.18 2.01 13.00
N TYR A 160 0.11 3.26 12.69
CA TYR A 160 0.13 3.72 11.30
C TYR A 160 1.36 4.57 11.01
N LEU A 161 1.61 4.76 9.73
CA LEU A 161 2.63 5.65 9.21
C LEU A 161 2.12 6.26 7.89
N TYR A 162 2.68 7.40 7.54
CA TYR A 162 2.43 8.03 6.25
C TYR A 162 3.61 7.83 5.31
N SER A 163 3.32 7.70 4.02
CA SER A 163 4.33 7.71 2.97
C SER A 163 3.87 8.52 1.77
N SER A 164 4.82 9.14 1.06
CA SER A 164 4.56 9.83 -0.20
C SER A 164 5.82 9.90 -1.05
N PHE A 165 5.65 9.99 -2.38
CA PHE A 165 6.68 10.43 -3.32
C PHE A 165 6.86 11.95 -3.30
N ASN A 166 5.85 12.69 -2.84
CA ASN A 166 5.94 14.14 -2.68
C ASN A 166 6.57 14.49 -1.33
N PHE A 167 7.81 14.95 -1.37
CA PHE A 167 8.55 15.32 -0.16
C PHE A 167 7.83 16.41 0.65
N ARG A 168 7.19 17.39 -0.02
CA ARG A 168 6.47 18.46 0.68
C ARG A 168 5.26 17.93 1.46
N SER A 169 4.56 16.93 0.93
CA SER A 169 3.46 16.28 1.68
C SER A 169 3.97 15.60 2.95
N VAL A 170 5.17 14.96 2.89
CA VAL A 170 5.76 14.34 4.08
C VAL A 170 6.18 15.42 5.11
N GLU A 171 6.70 16.57 4.65
CA GLU A 171 6.98 17.71 5.54
C GLU A 171 5.72 18.23 6.23
N LEU A 172 4.64 18.46 5.47
CA LEU A 172 3.36 18.92 6.00
C LEU A 172 2.78 17.96 7.03
N LEU A 173 2.83 16.65 6.75
CA LEU A 173 2.39 15.65 7.71
C LEU A 173 3.24 15.62 8.97
N HIS A 174 4.55 15.91 8.87
CA HIS A 174 5.39 16.08 10.05
C HIS A 174 4.99 17.31 10.88
N GLU A 175 4.67 18.42 10.21
CA GLU A 175 4.20 19.64 10.90
C GLU A 175 2.88 19.39 11.65
N LEU A 176 1.97 18.59 11.07
CA LEU A 176 0.66 18.25 11.64
C LEU A 176 0.75 17.18 12.75
N GLU A 177 1.55 16.15 12.53
CA GLU A 177 1.70 15.00 13.44
C GLU A 177 3.18 14.65 13.66
N PRO A 178 3.92 15.40 14.48
CA PRO A 178 5.38 15.25 14.65
C PRO A 178 5.84 13.89 15.20
N THR A 179 4.94 13.12 15.80
CA THR A 179 5.25 11.83 16.46
C THR A 179 4.94 10.62 15.60
N VAL A 180 4.29 10.80 14.45
CA VAL A 180 3.94 9.71 13.54
C VAL A 180 5.14 9.34 12.67
N ASP A 181 5.32 8.05 12.44
CA ASP A 181 6.35 7.54 11.52
C ASP A 181 6.07 8.02 10.09
N LEU A 182 7.10 8.61 9.47
CA LEU A 182 7.05 9.16 8.12
C LEU A 182 8.04 8.47 7.20
N ALA A 183 7.61 8.12 6.02
CA ALA A 183 8.46 7.49 5.03
C ALA A 183 8.46 8.24 3.69
N TYR A 184 9.65 8.44 3.14
CA TYR A 184 9.80 9.01 1.82
C TYR A 184 9.92 7.89 0.78
N LEU A 185 8.99 7.87 -0.17
CA LEU A 185 8.99 6.97 -1.31
C LEU A 185 9.96 7.45 -2.38
N THR A 186 10.81 6.56 -2.85
CA THR A 186 11.79 6.89 -3.89
C THR A 186 11.88 5.81 -4.96
N TYR A 187 12.12 6.21 -6.20
CA TYR A 187 12.47 5.25 -7.25
C TYR A 187 13.93 4.79 -7.08
N ASN A 188 14.82 5.18 -7.95
CA ASN A 188 16.25 4.87 -7.88
C ASN A 188 17.07 6.13 -8.23
N ASN A 189 16.56 7.28 -7.79
CA ASN A 189 17.19 8.58 -7.96
C ASN A 189 18.06 8.85 -6.73
N GLN A 190 19.37 9.02 -6.93
CA GLN A 190 20.32 9.21 -5.84
C GLN A 190 20.03 10.48 -5.04
N ASN A 191 19.65 11.57 -5.70
CA ASN A 191 19.35 12.84 -5.02
C ASN A 191 18.12 12.72 -4.11
N GLU A 192 17.07 12.01 -4.55
CA GLU A 192 15.89 11.75 -3.72
C GLU A 192 16.24 10.88 -2.50
N ILE A 193 17.04 9.85 -2.71
CA ILE A 193 17.49 8.96 -1.64
C ILE A 193 18.30 9.74 -0.61
N GLU A 194 19.29 10.55 -1.04
CA GLU A 194 20.11 11.37 -0.16
C GLU A 194 19.25 12.37 0.61
N ARG A 195 18.34 13.08 -0.06
CA ARG A 195 17.39 13.99 0.58
C ARG A 195 16.59 13.32 1.69
N GLY A 196 16.07 12.12 1.42
CA GLY A 196 15.32 11.36 2.42
C GLY A 196 16.18 10.80 3.56
N LEU A 197 17.46 10.49 3.30
CA LEU A 197 18.41 10.06 4.32
C LEU A 197 18.85 11.19 5.24
N GLU A 198 18.91 12.42 4.75
CA GLU A 198 19.35 13.61 5.49
C GLU A 198 18.26 14.29 6.29
N ALA A 199 17.00 14.19 5.87
CA ALA A 199 15.87 14.84 6.55
C ALA A 199 15.54 14.13 7.88
N ASP A 200 15.77 14.79 9.02
CA ASP A 200 15.64 14.19 10.35
C ASP A 200 14.22 13.67 10.66
N PHE A 201 13.18 14.33 10.12
CA PHE A 201 11.79 13.93 10.31
C PHE A 201 11.38 12.68 9.52
N ILE A 202 12.16 12.25 8.53
CA ILE A 202 11.91 11.00 7.80
C ILE A 202 12.42 9.83 8.64
N THR A 203 11.52 8.96 9.12
CA THR A 203 11.87 7.82 9.96
C THR A 203 12.32 6.60 9.15
N ALA A 204 11.90 6.47 7.88
CA ALA A 204 12.31 5.40 6.99
C ALA A 204 12.30 5.83 5.52
N LEU A 205 13.04 5.10 4.67
CA LEU A 205 12.88 5.19 3.22
C LEU A 205 12.05 4.02 2.70
N HIS A 206 11.19 4.33 1.71
CA HIS A 206 10.48 3.34 0.91
C HIS A 206 11.04 3.31 -0.52
N PRO A 207 12.20 2.70 -0.75
CA PRO A 207 12.81 2.69 -2.05
C PRO A 207 12.24 1.57 -2.94
N LYS A 208 12.26 1.81 -4.27
CA LYS A 208 12.06 0.75 -5.23
C LYS A 208 13.12 -0.34 -5.03
N LYS A 209 12.73 -1.60 -5.20
CA LYS A 209 13.60 -2.77 -4.96
C LYS A 209 14.94 -2.74 -5.70
N SER A 210 15.04 -2.03 -6.85
CA SER A 210 16.30 -1.89 -7.60
C SER A 210 17.41 -1.23 -6.78
N TYR A 211 17.07 -0.31 -5.86
CA TYR A 211 18.03 0.31 -4.96
C TYR A 211 18.62 -0.70 -3.98
N ALA A 212 17.79 -1.33 -3.17
CA ALA A 212 18.25 -2.27 -2.14
C ALA A 212 18.83 -3.58 -2.71
N LEU A 213 18.47 -3.95 -3.96
CA LEU A 213 19.02 -5.13 -4.66
C LEU A 213 20.25 -4.81 -5.48
N SER A 214 20.68 -3.56 -5.57
CA SER A 214 21.88 -3.18 -6.33
C SER A 214 23.13 -3.87 -5.76
N LYS A 215 24.17 -4.01 -6.59
CA LYS A 215 25.45 -4.59 -6.17
C LYS A 215 26.21 -3.68 -5.20
N HIS A 216 25.94 -2.39 -5.26
CA HIS A 216 26.62 -1.36 -4.47
C HIS A 216 25.90 -1.03 -3.17
N PHE A 217 24.70 -1.62 -2.93
CA PHE A 217 23.99 -1.42 -1.68
C PHE A 217 24.56 -2.31 -0.59
N GLU A 218 25.19 -1.72 0.41
CA GLU A 218 25.73 -2.41 1.60
C GLU A 218 24.79 -2.26 2.79
N SER A 219 24.44 -1.02 3.13
CA SER A 219 23.56 -0.69 4.27
C SER A 219 22.87 0.65 4.06
N SER A 220 21.92 0.97 4.93
CA SER A 220 21.27 2.27 4.98
C SER A 220 21.29 2.84 6.40
N ARG A 221 21.48 4.15 6.54
CA ARG A 221 21.40 4.86 7.82
C ARG A 221 20.00 4.87 8.40
N LYS A 222 18.97 4.73 7.55
CA LYS A 222 17.56 4.66 7.94
C LYS A 222 16.96 3.30 7.59
N PRO A 223 15.93 2.85 8.32
CA PRO A 223 15.17 1.66 7.97
C PRO A 223 14.65 1.71 6.53
N LEU A 224 14.72 0.57 5.82
CA LEU A 224 14.17 0.45 4.46
C LEU A 224 12.92 -0.42 4.45
N ARG A 225 11.84 0.07 3.84
CA ARG A 225 10.63 -0.70 3.50
C ARG A 225 10.53 -0.77 1.98
N VAL A 226 10.90 -1.92 1.40
CA VAL A 226 11.22 -2.05 -0.02
C VAL A 226 10.00 -2.49 -0.85
N TRP A 227 9.68 -1.81 -1.93
CA TRP A 227 8.54 -2.07 -2.82
C TRP A 227 8.95 -2.24 -4.29
N THR A 228 8.17 -2.88 -5.19
CA THR A 228 7.24 -3.97 -4.88
C THR A 228 8.00 -5.28 -5.09
N VAL A 229 8.00 -6.16 -4.11
CA VAL A 229 8.89 -7.33 -4.08
C VAL A 229 8.06 -8.62 -4.17
N ASN A 230 7.97 -9.21 -5.35
CA ASN A 230 7.11 -10.36 -5.62
C ASN A 230 7.87 -11.66 -5.94
N ALA A 231 9.11 -11.53 -6.45
CA ALA A 231 9.92 -12.68 -6.81
C ALA A 231 10.58 -13.32 -5.58
N GLU A 232 10.51 -14.65 -5.46
CA GLU A 232 11.09 -15.39 -4.33
C GLU A 232 12.57 -15.10 -4.15
N ARG A 233 13.33 -15.04 -5.26
CA ARG A 233 14.76 -14.69 -5.24
C ARG A 233 15.01 -13.32 -4.60
N ASP A 234 14.18 -12.32 -4.95
CA ASP A 234 14.32 -10.96 -4.44
C ASP A 234 13.95 -10.90 -2.96
N ILE A 235 12.87 -11.60 -2.56
CA ILE A 235 12.46 -11.73 -1.14
C ILE A 235 13.61 -12.32 -0.32
N LYS A 236 14.15 -13.49 -0.70
CA LYS A 236 15.28 -14.14 0.00
C LYS A 236 16.47 -13.19 0.14
N LYS A 237 16.82 -12.48 -0.93
CA LYS A 237 17.95 -11.55 -0.95
C LYS A 237 17.75 -10.34 -0.02
N LEU A 238 16.53 -9.80 0.07
CA LEU A 238 16.24 -8.69 0.97
C LEU A 238 16.17 -9.13 2.44
N LEU A 239 15.71 -10.34 2.71
CA LEU A 239 15.75 -10.92 4.05
C LEU A 239 17.19 -11.03 4.59
N THR A 240 18.17 -11.41 3.75
CA THR A 240 19.59 -11.43 4.18
C THR A 240 20.19 -10.04 4.38
N LYS A 241 19.59 -9.00 3.80
CA LYS A 241 20.00 -7.60 3.97
C LYS A 241 19.33 -6.91 5.18
N ASN A 242 18.50 -7.63 5.94
CA ASN A 242 17.81 -7.14 7.13
C ASN A 242 17.03 -5.82 6.89
N VAL A 243 16.37 -5.68 5.74
CA VAL A 243 15.48 -4.53 5.50
C VAL A 243 14.34 -4.52 6.51
N ALA A 244 13.84 -3.34 6.89
CA ALA A 244 12.80 -3.21 7.90
C ALA A 244 11.47 -3.85 7.46
N ALA A 245 11.10 -3.68 6.17
CA ALA A 245 9.95 -4.38 5.61
C ALA A 245 10.09 -4.67 4.12
N ILE A 246 9.29 -5.62 3.66
CA ILE A 246 9.04 -5.94 2.25
C ILE A 246 7.56 -5.65 1.97
N ILE A 247 7.29 -4.76 1.01
CA ILE A 247 5.96 -4.45 0.51
C ILE A 247 5.72 -5.32 -0.73
N THR A 248 4.70 -6.19 -0.69
CA THR A 248 4.50 -7.25 -1.68
C THR A 248 3.03 -7.49 -2.02
N ASP A 249 2.77 -7.88 -3.27
CA ASP A 249 1.45 -8.34 -3.70
C ASP A 249 1.08 -9.71 -3.12
N TYR A 250 2.07 -10.49 -2.62
CA TYR A 250 1.92 -11.89 -2.19
C TYR A 250 2.33 -12.08 -0.71
N PRO A 251 1.57 -11.54 0.27
CA PRO A 251 1.98 -11.55 1.67
C PRO A 251 2.16 -12.95 2.26
N GLU A 252 1.29 -13.91 1.98
CA GLU A 252 1.45 -15.30 2.43
C GLU A 252 2.74 -15.95 1.92
N LYS A 253 3.02 -15.78 0.61
CA LYS A 253 4.26 -16.29 0.00
C LYS A 253 5.50 -15.70 0.67
N ALA A 254 5.52 -14.39 0.85
CA ALA A 254 6.67 -13.71 1.48
C ALA A 254 6.88 -14.17 2.93
N ARG A 255 5.81 -14.30 3.71
CA ARG A 255 5.88 -14.84 5.07
C ARG A 255 6.37 -16.29 5.13
N ARG A 256 5.92 -17.14 4.21
CA ARG A 256 6.40 -18.53 4.12
C ARG A 256 7.90 -18.58 3.84
N ILE A 257 8.39 -17.75 2.90
CA ILE A 257 9.81 -17.66 2.56
C ILE A 257 10.60 -17.15 3.79
N ARG A 258 10.12 -16.10 4.48
CA ARG A 258 10.74 -15.60 5.72
C ARG A 258 10.91 -16.69 6.76
N LYS A 259 9.87 -17.46 7.04
CA LYS A 259 9.94 -18.60 7.99
C LYS A 259 10.94 -19.69 7.58
N GLN A 260 11.15 -19.88 6.28
CA GLN A 260 12.12 -20.86 5.78
C GLN A 260 13.57 -20.38 5.93
N CYS A 261 13.81 -19.06 5.80
CA CYS A 261 15.13 -18.47 5.94
C CYS A 261 15.59 -18.28 7.40
N GLN A 262 14.68 -18.42 8.38
CA GLN A 262 14.96 -18.32 9.81
C GLN A 262 15.25 -19.66 10.49
N LYS A 263 15.05 -20.76 9.75
CA LYS A 263 15.43 -22.12 10.17
C LYS A 263 16.84 -22.46 9.72
#